data_8073db2075ce7ed356a48cf430042a31
#
_entry.id   8073db2075ce7ed356a48cf430042a31
#
_cell.length_a   1.000
_cell.length_b   1.000
_cell.length_c   1.000
_cell.angle_alpha   90.00
_cell.angle_beta   90.00
_cell.angle_gamma   90.00
#
_symmetry.space_group_name_H-M   'P 1'
#
loop_
_entity.id
_entity.type
_entity.pdbx_description
1 polymer ?
#
loop_
_entity_poly.entity_id
_entity_poly.type
_entity_poly.pdbx_seq_one_letter_code
_entity_poly.pdbx_strand_id
1 'polypeptide(L)'
;MDIQELRREAQTMQPQLTADRRRLHRNPEAGAVLPETVAYVKERLTEMGYHPQELGGGLTATVTGTDTGRCILLRADMDALRGQEQSGLSFRSENGCMHACGHDMHTAMLLGAARLLMQHRQELSGTVKLVFQPDEEGFTGAKAMLAAGVLQAPAPSEALALHVHSGTPSGTVLCGSGTFMAGCTLFRITVRGKGCHGAMPETGVDPIGIAAQIWLALQEITGRELPAKTPAVVTVGRFQAGQAPNIIPDEAVLEGTIRTFDRAVTAQIMERIRQLSEGIASAFRGSAQMEELASAPPLQNDPALTEDMAALAETLLGREKVFRLKEGGMGSEDFASYTYELPCAYLLLGAGSPQEDPRYGQPMHNPKVVFNEDVLPLGAALLTAGAMHRLER
;
A
#
# COMPACT_ATOMS: atom_id res chain seq x y z
N MET A 1 27.68 8.98 -12.13
CA MET A 1 28.03 7.87 -11.20
C MET A 1 28.00 6.52 -11.91
N ASP A 2 28.94 5.59 -11.58
CA ASP A 2 28.89 4.20 -12.06
C ASP A 2 27.85 3.41 -11.26
N ILE A 3 26.79 2.94 -11.94
CA ILE A 3 25.69 2.17 -11.34
C ILE A 3 26.21 0.87 -10.71
N GLN A 4 27.22 0.23 -11.27
CA GLN A 4 27.78 -1.00 -10.72
C GLN A 4 28.66 -0.73 -9.47
N GLU A 5 29.27 0.45 -9.38
CA GLU A 5 29.95 0.90 -8.17
C GLU A 5 28.94 1.14 -7.04
N LEU A 6 27.86 1.86 -7.33
CA LEU A 6 26.77 2.08 -6.37
C LEU A 6 26.19 0.77 -5.84
N ARG A 7 26.00 -0.24 -6.71
CA ARG A 7 25.56 -1.57 -6.29
C ARG A 7 26.54 -2.23 -5.32
N ARG A 8 27.87 -2.11 -5.59
CA ARG A 8 28.91 -2.65 -4.69
C ARG A 8 28.90 -1.94 -3.34
N GLU A 9 28.78 -0.62 -3.33
CA GLU A 9 28.67 0.16 -2.10
C GLU A 9 27.44 -0.24 -1.28
N ALA A 10 26.26 -0.32 -1.92
CA ALA A 10 25.05 -0.80 -1.28
C ALA A 10 25.24 -2.21 -0.66
N GLN A 11 25.95 -3.11 -1.36
CA GLN A 11 26.22 -4.46 -0.86
C GLN A 11 27.07 -4.44 0.43
N THR A 12 27.96 -3.49 0.61
CA THR A 12 28.73 -3.35 1.86
C THR A 12 27.86 -2.96 3.05
N MET A 13 26.68 -2.40 2.80
CA MET A 13 25.72 -1.98 3.83
C MET A 13 24.80 -3.11 4.30
N GLN A 14 24.87 -4.30 3.72
CA GLN A 14 24.01 -5.44 4.08
C GLN A 14 23.87 -5.67 5.60
N PRO A 15 24.94 -5.67 6.42
CA PRO A 15 24.81 -5.88 7.86
C PRO A 15 23.96 -4.81 8.54
N GLN A 16 24.12 -3.54 8.13
CA GLN A 16 23.38 -2.42 8.69
C GLN A 16 21.92 -2.45 8.27
N LEU A 17 21.64 -2.68 6.97
CA LEU A 17 20.28 -2.78 6.44
C LEU A 17 19.50 -3.92 7.11
N THR A 18 20.17 -5.06 7.31
CA THR A 18 19.60 -6.19 8.06
C THR A 18 19.30 -5.82 9.51
N ALA A 19 20.19 -5.06 10.17
CA ALA A 19 19.99 -4.61 11.54
C ALA A 19 18.80 -3.63 11.63
N ASP A 20 18.72 -2.66 10.72
CA ASP A 20 17.61 -1.69 10.65
C ASP A 20 16.28 -2.42 10.41
N ARG A 21 16.22 -3.32 9.42
CA ARG A 21 15.05 -4.15 9.13
C ARG A 21 14.60 -4.95 10.35
N ARG A 22 15.53 -5.67 11.00
CA ARG A 22 15.19 -6.52 12.14
C ARG A 22 14.80 -5.75 13.39
N ARG A 23 15.28 -4.52 13.56
CA ARG A 23 14.83 -3.62 14.63
C ARG A 23 13.37 -3.22 14.44
N LEU A 24 13.00 -2.81 13.21
CA LEU A 24 11.62 -2.49 12.84
C LEU A 24 10.71 -3.73 12.98
N HIS A 25 11.15 -4.86 12.47
CA HIS A 25 10.40 -6.12 12.48
C HIS A 25 10.02 -6.61 13.88
N ARG A 26 10.88 -6.40 14.87
CA ARG A 26 10.61 -6.79 16.27
C ARG A 26 9.59 -5.90 16.97
N ASN A 27 9.42 -4.69 16.50
CA ASN A 27 8.60 -3.66 17.15
C ASN A 27 7.62 -3.03 16.15
N PRO A 28 6.81 -3.86 15.47
CA PRO A 28 5.88 -3.36 14.46
C PRO A 28 4.75 -2.56 15.12
N GLU A 29 4.35 -1.48 14.46
CA GLU A 29 3.22 -0.65 14.86
C GLU A 29 2.23 -0.56 13.70
N ALA A 30 0.93 -0.62 13.98
CA ALA A 30 -0.12 -0.65 12.96
C ALA A 30 -0.95 0.64 12.97
N GLY A 31 -1.27 1.14 11.76
CA GLY A 31 -2.12 2.30 11.55
C GLY A 31 -1.36 3.63 11.45
N ALA A 32 -2.04 4.74 11.75
CA ALA A 32 -1.55 6.08 11.49
C ALA A 32 -0.60 6.65 12.58
N VAL A 33 -0.48 6.00 13.73
CA VAL A 33 0.31 6.48 14.87
C VAL A 33 1.39 5.45 15.20
N LEU A 34 2.64 5.77 14.84
CA LEU A 34 3.79 4.89 14.87
C LEU A 34 4.96 5.52 15.68
N PRO A 35 4.80 5.81 16.97
CA PRO A 35 5.76 6.62 17.72
C PRO A 35 7.16 6.00 17.80
N GLU A 36 7.29 4.69 17.99
CA GLU A 36 8.59 4.03 18.07
C GLU A 36 9.26 3.91 16.69
N THR A 37 8.50 3.59 15.65
CA THR A 37 8.98 3.50 14.27
C THR A 37 9.45 4.87 13.76
N VAL A 38 8.63 5.91 13.96
CA VAL A 38 8.96 7.30 13.61
C VAL A 38 10.21 7.77 14.36
N ALA A 39 10.30 7.52 15.67
CA ALA A 39 11.47 7.89 16.46
C ALA A 39 12.73 7.19 15.96
N TYR A 40 12.68 5.91 15.66
CA TYR A 40 13.79 5.14 15.13
C TYR A 40 14.26 5.67 13.77
N VAL A 41 13.36 5.85 12.81
CA VAL A 41 13.70 6.39 11.49
C VAL A 41 14.28 7.80 11.60
N LYS A 42 13.72 8.64 12.46
CA LYS A 42 14.22 10.00 12.74
C LYS A 42 15.64 10.00 13.29
N GLU A 43 15.94 9.09 14.24
CA GLU A 43 17.29 8.90 14.79
C GLU A 43 18.26 8.49 13.67
N ARG A 44 17.92 7.46 12.87
CA ARG A 44 18.78 6.97 11.79
C ARG A 44 19.09 8.06 10.76
N LEU A 45 18.08 8.84 10.34
CA LEU A 45 18.26 9.94 9.40
C LEU A 45 19.15 11.05 10.01
N THR A 46 18.95 11.37 11.28
CA THR A 46 19.77 12.40 12.00
C THR A 46 21.24 11.98 12.07
N GLU A 47 21.53 10.71 12.37
CA GLU A 47 22.90 10.17 12.37
C GLU A 47 23.58 10.26 10.99
N MET A 48 22.80 10.21 9.91
CA MET A 48 23.30 10.39 8.54
C MET A 48 23.48 11.86 8.14
N GLY A 49 23.11 12.81 9.02
CA GLY A 49 23.21 14.25 8.78
C GLY A 49 22.00 14.89 8.13
N TYR A 50 20.86 14.20 8.08
CA TYR A 50 19.58 14.77 7.68
C TYR A 50 18.91 15.59 8.79
N HIS A 51 17.95 16.43 8.40
CA HIS A 51 17.07 17.17 9.32
C HIS A 51 15.61 16.70 9.10
N PRO A 52 15.25 15.51 9.62
CA PRO A 52 13.93 14.94 9.38
C PRO A 52 12.84 15.77 10.06
N GLN A 53 11.72 15.94 9.38
CA GLN A 53 10.53 16.64 9.85
C GLN A 53 9.34 15.69 9.91
N GLU A 54 8.60 15.75 10.99
CA GLU A 54 7.33 15.01 11.10
C GLU A 54 6.26 15.72 10.29
N LEU A 55 5.55 14.95 9.45
CA LEU A 55 4.53 15.46 8.55
C LEU A 55 3.46 14.39 8.31
N GLY A 56 2.19 14.72 8.51
CA GLY A 56 1.06 13.83 8.21
C GLY A 56 1.09 12.48 8.94
N GLY A 57 1.71 12.42 10.13
CA GLY A 57 1.91 11.20 10.91
C GLY A 57 3.17 10.40 10.56
N GLY A 58 3.87 10.77 9.47
CA GLY A 58 5.13 10.18 9.05
C GLY A 58 6.30 11.15 9.14
N LEU A 59 7.35 10.90 8.35
CA LEU A 59 8.58 11.70 8.30
C LEU A 59 8.92 12.10 6.87
N THR A 60 9.51 13.29 6.74
CA THR A 60 10.17 13.74 5.51
C THR A 60 11.58 14.20 5.81
N ALA A 61 12.49 13.98 4.87
CA ALA A 61 13.84 14.54 4.90
C ALA A 61 14.31 14.86 3.47
N THR A 62 15.23 15.80 3.33
CA THR A 62 15.75 16.20 2.01
C THR A 62 17.26 16.17 2.00
N VAL A 63 17.81 15.81 0.84
CA VAL A 63 19.23 16.01 0.51
C VAL A 63 19.32 16.75 -0.81
N THR A 64 20.09 17.84 -0.82
CA THR A 64 20.30 18.68 -2.01
C THR A 64 21.78 18.70 -2.33
N GLY A 65 22.12 18.41 -3.59
CA GLY A 65 23.44 18.60 -4.17
C GLY A 65 23.57 19.98 -4.83
N THR A 66 23.86 20.02 -6.14
CA THR A 66 23.75 21.26 -6.91
C THR A 66 22.27 21.61 -7.05
N ASP A 67 21.88 22.79 -6.59
CA ASP A 67 20.49 23.24 -6.68
C ASP A 67 20.17 23.61 -8.15
N THR A 68 19.38 22.75 -8.79
CA THR A 68 18.87 22.94 -10.15
C THR A 68 17.38 23.29 -10.15
N GLY A 69 16.77 23.42 -8.99
CA GLY A 69 15.31 23.53 -8.83
C GLY A 69 14.55 22.22 -9.04
N ARG A 70 15.22 21.13 -9.40
CA ARG A 70 14.59 19.79 -9.58
C ARG A 70 14.48 19.08 -8.26
N CYS A 71 13.37 18.37 -8.08
CA CYS A 71 13.16 17.53 -6.91
C CYS A 71 12.50 16.22 -7.31
N ILE A 72 12.97 15.11 -6.75
CA ILE A 72 12.33 13.79 -6.86
C ILE A 72 11.98 13.27 -5.48
N LEU A 73 10.84 12.59 -5.37
CA LEU A 73 10.37 11.97 -4.14
C LEU A 73 10.63 10.47 -4.14
N LEU A 74 11.21 9.95 -3.07
CA LEU A 74 11.29 8.51 -2.78
C LEU A 74 10.42 8.20 -1.58
N ARG A 75 9.53 7.20 -1.71
CA ARG A 75 8.60 6.80 -0.63
C ARG A 75 8.86 5.38 -0.14
N ALA A 76 8.80 5.20 1.17
CA ALA A 76 8.57 3.92 1.82
C ALA A 76 7.43 4.05 2.84
N ASP A 77 6.60 3.03 2.94
CA ASP A 77 5.65 2.83 4.03
C ASP A 77 6.35 2.28 5.27
N MET A 78 5.74 2.47 6.46
CA MET A 78 6.35 2.10 7.73
C MET A 78 5.45 1.26 8.64
N ASP A 79 4.14 1.26 8.39
CA ASP A 79 3.16 0.59 9.24
C ASP A 79 3.18 -0.92 9.10
N ALA A 80 2.51 -1.59 10.01
CA ALA A 80 2.40 -3.03 10.08
C ALA A 80 0.94 -3.47 10.16
N LEU A 81 0.70 -4.75 10.00
CA LEU A 81 -0.60 -5.38 10.14
C LEU A 81 -0.84 -5.81 11.59
N ARG A 82 -2.09 -5.71 12.05
CA ARG A 82 -2.51 -6.36 13.30
C ARG A 82 -2.58 -7.86 13.11
N GLY A 83 -2.00 -8.61 14.02
CA GLY A 83 -2.00 -10.07 13.99
C GLY A 83 -0.80 -10.67 14.69
N GLN A 84 -0.94 -11.94 15.10
CA GLN A 84 0.15 -12.68 15.75
C GLN A 84 1.06 -13.29 14.69
N GLU A 85 2.32 -12.90 14.69
CA GLU A 85 3.33 -13.45 13.79
C GLU A 85 3.66 -14.93 14.11
N GLN A 86 3.76 -15.74 13.06
CA GLN A 86 4.05 -17.18 13.12
C GLN A 86 5.18 -17.59 12.17
N SER A 87 6.05 -16.66 11.78
CA SER A 87 7.13 -16.87 10.82
C SER A 87 8.21 -17.84 11.31
N GLY A 88 8.36 -18.01 12.64
CA GLY A 88 9.44 -18.79 13.25
C GLY A 88 10.80 -18.09 13.24
N LEU A 89 10.88 -16.82 12.82
CA LEU A 89 12.11 -16.05 12.85
C LEU A 89 12.57 -15.76 14.29
N SER A 90 13.87 -15.76 14.51
CA SER A 90 14.46 -15.45 15.83
C SER A 90 14.24 -13.99 16.27
N PHE A 91 13.84 -13.14 15.32
CA PHE A 91 13.54 -11.73 15.53
C PHE A 91 12.06 -11.39 15.23
N ARG A 92 11.17 -12.41 15.25
CA ARG A 92 9.71 -12.18 15.09
C ARG A 92 9.18 -11.21 16.13
N SER A 93 8.09 -10.57 15.78
CA SER A 93 7.34 -9.72 16.71
C SER A 93 6.55 -10.55 17.74
N GLU A 94 6.31 -9.94 18.91
CA GLU A 94 5.52 -10.55 20.00
C GLU A 94 4.44 -9.58 20.54
N ASN A 95 4.27 -8.42 19.90
CA ASN A 95 3.38 -7.34 20.39
C ASN A 95 1.97 -7.34 19.76
N GLY A 96 1.61 -8.37 18.98
CA GLY A 96 0.30 -8.45 18.34
C GLY A 96 0.18 -7.68 17.02
N CYS A 97 1.30 -7.21 16.49
CA CYS A 97 1.42 -6.68 15.14
C CYS A 97 2.51 -7.46 14.37
N MET A 98 2.53 -7.39 13.05
CA MET A 98 3.49 -8.10 12.21
C MET A 98 3.77 -7.36 10.90
N HIS A 99 5.01 -7.34 10.43
CA HIS A 99 5.40 -6.84 9.11
C HIS A 99 5.18 -7.90 8.02
N ALA A 100 3.93 -8.34 7.84
CA ALA A 100 3.59 -9.37 6.87
C ALA A 100 3.37 -8.84 5.43
N CYS A 101 3.53 -7.53 5.23
CA CYS A 101 3.60 -6.89 3.90
C CYS A 101 5.02 -6.45 3.51
N GLY A 102 5.98 -6.47 4.46
CA GLY A 102 7.37 -6.16 4.18
C GLY A 102 7.74 -4.67 4.31
N HIS A 103 6.92 -3.85 4.97
CA HIS A 103 7.18 -2.41 5.15
C HIS A 103 8.44 -2.14 5.98
N ASP A 104 8.85 -3.07 6.85
CA ASP A 104 10.15 -3.05 7.52
C ASP A 104 11.33 -3.12 6.52
N MET A 105 11.18 -3.87 5.43
CA MET A 105 12.17 -3.92 4.36
C MET A 105 12.16 -2.64 3.53
N HIS A 106 10.98 -2.09 3.21
CA HIS A 106 10.86 -0.83 2.46
C HIS A 106 11.52 0.32 3.21
N THR A 107 11.21 0.45 4.50
CA THR A 107 11.84 1.43 5.40
C THR A 107 13.36 1.26 5.46
N ALA A 108 13.85 0.03 5.62
CA ALA A 108 15.30 -0.25 5.65
C ALA A 108 15.98 0.07 4.31
N MET A 109 15.34 -0.26 3.16
CA MET A 109 15.87 0.08 1.83
C MET A 109 15.93 1.59 1.62
N LEU A 110 14.91 2.35 2.05
CA LEU A 110 14.92 3.80 1.93
C LEU A 110 15.95 4.46 2.88
N LEU A 111 16.18 3.91 4.08
CA LEU A 111 17.28 4.32 4.94
C LEU A 111 18.65 4.05 4.29
N GLY A 112 18.78 2.92 3.59
CA GLY A 112 19.97 2.62 2.80
C GLY A 112 20.17 3.61 1.65
N ALA A 113 19.12 3.92 0.90
CA ALA A 113 19.15 4.93 -0.14
C ALA A 113 19.50 6.32 0.44
N ALA A 114 18.96 6.68 1.60
CA ALA A 114 19.31 7.91 2.29
C ALA A 114 20.82 8.02 2.56
N ARG A 115 21.43 6.93 3.05
CA ARG A 115 22.88 6.91 3.30
C ARG A 115 23.69 7.09 2.03
N LEU A 116 23.35 6.35 0.96
CA LEU A 116 24.05 6.47 -0.32
C LEU A 116 23.91 7.87 -0.93
N LEU A 117 22.69 8.43 -0.91
CA LEU A 117 22.44 9.78 -1.41
C LEU A 117 23.22 10.86 -0.65
N MET A 118 23.39 10.68 0.67
CA MET A 118 24.19 11.61 1.47
C MET A 118 25.69 11.48 1.16
N GLN A 119 26.20 10.26 0.94
CA GLN A 119 27.58 10.01 0.54
C GLN A 119 27.90 10.62 -0.84
N HIS A 120 26.97 10.49 -1.79
CA HIS A 120 27.07 11.02 -3.16
C HIS A 120 26.42 12.40 -3.33
N ARG A 121 26.20 13.15 -2.23
CA ARG A 121 25.49 14.44 -2.26
C ARG A 121 26.06 15.42 -3.28
N GLN A 122 27.39 15.46 -3.45
CA GLN A 122 28.06 16.38 -4.38
C GLN A 122 27.79 16.03 -5.86
N GLU A 123 27.39 14.81 -6.16
CA GLU A 123 27.05 14.33 -7.49
C GLU A 123 25.55 14.55 -7.84
N LEU A 124 24.72 14.95 -6.87
CA LEU A 124 23.30 15.18 -7.10
C LEU A 124 23.07 16.48 -7.88
N SER A 125 22.28 16.42 -8.94
CA SER A 125 21.85 17.58 -9.75
C SER A 125 20.42 18.01 -9.36
N GLY A 126 20.20 18.31 -8.09
CA GLY A 126 18.89 18.67 -7.53
C GLY A 126 18.68 18.18 -6.11
N THR A 127 17.44 17.99 -5.74
CA THR A 127 17.00 17.56 -4.40
C THR A 127 16.33 16.20 -4.46
N VAL A 128 16.65 15.33 -3.51
CA VAL A 128 15.87 14.12 -3.23
C VAL A 128 15.09 14.34 -1.94
N LYS A 129 13.77 14.18 -2.01
CA LYS A 129 12.86 14.19 -0.86
C LYS A 129 12.54 12.75 -0.47
N LEU A 130 12.91 12.37 0.73
CA LEU A 130 12.60 11.08 1.33
C LEU A 130 11.27 11.20 2.09
N VAL A 131 10.39 10.23 1.92
CA VAL A 131 9.07 10.17 2.54
C VAL A 131 8.91 8.79 3.20
N PHE A 132 8.78 8.80 4.52
CA PHE A 132 8.47 7.62 5.32
C PHE A 132 7.03 7.74 5.79
N GLN A 133 6.14 6.96 5.17
CA GLN A 133 4.70 7.11 5.26
C GLN A 133 4.09 6.12 6.26
N PRO A 134 3.15 6.53 7.15
CA PRO A 134 2.36 5.63 7.99
C PRO A 134 1.11 5.14 7.24
N ASP A 135 0.40 4.16 7.81
CA ASP A 135 -0.99 3.77 7.52
C ASP A 135 -1.28 3.49 6.04
N GLU A 136 -0.38 2.77 5.37
CA GLU A 136 -0.62 2.27 4.03
C GLU A 136 -1.77 1.26 4.04
N GLU A 137 -1.76 0.31 4.98
CA GLU A 137 -2.74 -0.76 5.14
C GLU A 137 -4.15 -0.25 5.49
N GLY A 138 -4.24 0.97 6.06
CA GLY A 138 -5.49 1.67 6.31
C GLY A 138 -5.96 2.56 5.16
N PHE A 139 -5.18 2.74 4.11
CA PHE A 139 -5.41 3.65 2.98
C PHE A 139 -5.64 5.11 3.38
N THR A 140 -5.04 5.54 4.50
CA THR A 140 -5.18 6.92 4.97
C THR A 140 -3.85 7.67 5.01
N GLY A 141 -2.72 6.98 5.04
CA GLY A 141 -1.40 7.57 5.20
C GLY A 141 -0.99 8.49 4.06
N ALA A 142 -1.09 8.06 2.81
CA ALA A 142 -0.79 8.91 1.66
C ALA A 142 -1.67 10.17 1.62
N LYS A 143 -2.96 10.03 1.89
CA LYS A 143 -3.90 11.17 1.94
C LYS A 143 -3.54 12.16 3.05
N ALA A 144 -3.15 11.66 4.23
CA ALA A 144 -2.73 12.49 5.36
C ALA A 144 -1.44 13.27 5.03
N MET A 145 -0.45 12.62 4.41
CA MET A 145 0.79 13.27 3.99
C MET A 145 0.56 14.29 2.87
N LEU A 146 -0.29 13.99 1.89
CA LEU A 146 -0.68 14.91 0.82
C LEU A 146 -1.38 16.15 1.41
N ALA A 147 -2.36 15.95 2.29
CA ALA A 147 -3.05 17.03 2.97
C ALA A 147 -2.12 17.90 3.84
N ALA A 148 -1.08 17.29 4.43
CA ALA A 148 -0.05 17.99 5.19
C ALA A 148 0.98 18.72 4.32
N GLY A 149 0.90 18.61 2.97
CA GLY A 149 1.75 19.35 2.06
C GLY A 149 3.06 18.65 1.69
N VAL A 150 3.12 17.33 1.70
CA VAL A 150 4.33 16.55 1.35
C VAL A 150 4.87 16.86 -0.05
N LEU A 151 4.02 17.31 -0.98
CA LEU A 151 4.42 17.74 -2.32
C LEU A 151 4.83 19.21 -2.41
N GLN A 152 5.00 19.89 -1.28
CA GLN A 152 5.44 21.30 -1.21
C GLN A 152 6.83 21.40 -0.62
N ALA A 153 7.55 22.47 -0.94
CA ALA A 153 8.79 22.95 -0.30
C ALA A 153 9.88 21.90 0.06
N PRO A 154 10.58 21.28 -0.89
CA PRO A 154 10.55 21.48 -2.33
C PRO A 154 9.47 20.64 -3.00
N ALA A 155 8.88 21.15 -4.08
CA ALA A 155 7.89 20.42 -4.85
C ALA A 155 8.58 19.36 -5.74
N PRO A 156 8.28 18.06 -5.56
CA PRO A 156 8.82 17.03 -6.44
C PRO A 156 8.12 17.07 -7.81
N SER A 157 8.87 16.81 -8.87
CA SER A 157 8.35 16.63 -10.23
C SER A 157 7.93 15.19 -10.53
N GLU A 158 8.46 14.25 -9.77
CA GLU A 158 8.24 12.81 -9.95
C GLU A 158 8.37 12.09 -8.61
N ALA A 159 7.77 10.89 -8.51
CA ALA A 159 7.91 10.05 -7.32
C ALA A 159 8.21 8.58 -7.68
N LEU A 160 9.03 7.95 -6.85
CA LEU A 160 9.37 6.54 -6.96
C LEU A 160 9.03 5.82 -5.65
N ALA A 161 8.50 4.61 -5.78
CA ALA A 161 8.34 3.68 -4.67
C ALA A 161 8.71 2.26 -5.09
N LEU A 162 9.14 1.46 -4.12
CA LEU A 162 9.55 0.08 -4.32
C LEU A 162 8.92 -0.79 -3.26
N HIS A 163 8.24 -1.86 -3.67
CA HIS A 163 7.62 -2.81 -2.76
C HIS A 163 8.24 -4.19 -2.91
N VAL A 164 8.53 -4.88 -1.82
CA VAL A 164 8.98 -6.28 -1.87
C VAL A 164 7.81 -7.21 -2.24
N HIS A 165 8.11 -8.28 -2.96
CA HIS A 165 7.08 -9.25 -3.38
C HIS A 165 7.49 -10.67 -2.99
N SER A 166 6.68 -11.31 -2.15
CA SER A 166 6.86 -12.73 -1.78
C SER A 166 6.48 -13.64 -2.95
N GLY A 167 7.08 -14.83 -2.99
CA GLY A 167 6.82 -15.81 -4.05
C GLY A 167 7.50 -15.49 -5.40
N THR A 168 8.23 -14.38 -5.49
CA THR A 168 9.00 -13.95 -6.67
C THR A 168 10.49 -14.12 -6.40
N PRO A 169 11.27 -14.68 -7.34
CA PRO A 169 12.71 -14.90 -7.16
C PRO A 169 13.46 -13.65 -6.71
N SER A 170 14.36 -13.81 -5.76
CA SER A 170 15.13 -12.73 -5.15
C SER A 170 15.86 -11.87 -6.18
N GLY A 171 15.73 -10.55 -6.04
CA GLY A 171 16.37 -9.58 -6.93
C GLY A 171 15.76 -9.50 -8.33
N THR A 172 14.56 -10.04 -8.53
CA THR A 172 13.75 -9.82 -9.74
C THR A 172 12.96 -8.51 -9.58
N VAL A 173 12.90 -7.68 -10.62
CA VAL A 173 12.07 -6.48 -10.66
C VAL A 173 10.88 -6.70 -11.57
N LEU A 174 9.67 -6.45 -11.07
CA LEU A 174 8.45 -6.44 -11.85
C LEU A 174 7.96 -4.98 -11.96
N CYS A 175 7.61 -4.55 -13.16
CA CYS A 175 7.05 -3.23 -13.41
C CYS A 175 5.97 -3.32 -14.50
N GLY A 176 5.13 -2.30 -14.61
CA GLY A 176 4.10 -2.21 -15.64
C GLY A 176 3.60 -0.78 -15.76
N SER A 177 3.45 -0.29 -17.00
CA SER A 177 2.98 1.05 -17.29
C SER A 177 1.46 1.13 -17.25
N GLY A 178 0.92 2.32 -16.93
CA GLY A 178 -0.51 2.54 -16.81
C GLY A 178 -1.09 2.00 -15.50
N THR A 179 -2.29 1.45 -15.52
CA THR A 179 -2.93 0.93 -14.30
C THR A 179 -2.24 -0.35 -13.83
N PHE A 180 -1.38 -0.23 -12.82
CA PHE A 180 -0.51 -1.29 -12.33
C PHE A 180 -1.13 -2.09 -11.18
N MET A 181 -1.96 -1.46 -10.33
CA MET A 181 -2.71 -2.13 -9.27
C MET A 181 -4.14 -1.64 -9.20
N ALA A 182 -5.05 -2.51 -8.77
CA ALA A 182 -6.45 -2.14 -8.58
C ALA A 182 -6.61 -1.12 -7.45
N GLY A 183 -7.58 -0.23 -7.58
CA GLY A 183 -8.08 0.53 -6.45
C GLY A 183 -8.87 -0.35 -5.49
N CYS A 184 -8.95 0.04 -4.25
CA CYS A 184 -9.79 -0.59 -3.23
C CYS A 184 -10.65 0.46 -2.54
N THR A 185 -11.93 0.16 -2.37
CA THR A 185 -12.83 0.93 -1.51
C THR A 185 -13.48 -0.01 -0.52
N LEU A 186 -13.33 0.29 0.76
CA LEU A 186 -14.02 -0.40 1.84
C LEU A 186 -15.34 0.35 2.10
N PHE A 187 -16.43 -0.39 2.17
CA PHE A 187 -17.75 0.18 2.44
C PHE A 187 -18.47 -0.55 3.56
N ARG A 188 -19.39 0.16 4.21
CA ARG A 188 -20.35 -0.37 5.18
C ARG A 188 -21.75 0.02 4.74
N ILE A 189 -22.69 -0.94 4.84
CA ILE A 189 -24.12 -0.70 4.70
C ILE A 189 -24.76 -1.01 6.07
N THR A 190 -25.37 -0.02 6.68
CA THR A 190 -26.15 -0.16 7.90
C THR A 190 -27.63 -0.17 7.54
N VAL A 191 -28.27 -1.30 7.73
CA VAL A 191 -29.70 -1.49 7.50
C VAL A 191 -30.45 -1.35 8.80
N ARG A 192 -31.41 -0.45 8.89
CA ARG A 192 -32.24 -0.22 10.08
C ARG A 192 -33.65 -0.67 9.82
N GLY A 193 -34.12 -1.48 10.75
CA GLY A 193 -35.49 -1.97 10.84
C GLY A 193 -36.17 -1.51 12.11
N LYS A 194 -36.99 -2.41 12.68
CA LYS A 194 -37.65 -2.24 13.98
C LYS A 194 -37.71 -3.60 14.64
N GLY A 195 -37.01 -3.75 15.75
CA GLY A 195 -37.01 -4.98 16.54
C GLY A 195 -38.36 -5.34 17.11
N CYS A 196 -38.60 -6.65 17.24
CA CYS A 196 -39.84 -7.15 17.83
C CYS A 196 -39.68 -8.62 18.27
N HIS A 197 -40.68 -9.12 18.96
CA HIS A 197 -40.76 -10.55 19.31
C HIS A 197 -40.90 -11.40 18.02
N GLY A 198 -40.05 -12.43 17.84
CA GLY A 198 -40.03 -13.25 16.63
C GLY A 198 -41.38 -13.97 16.30
N ALA A 199 -42.26 -14.14 17.27
CA ALA A 199 -43.62 -14.67 17.04
C ALA A 199 -44.65 -13.59 16.63
N MET A 200 -44.27 -12.31 16.61
CA MET A 200 -45.14 -11.17 16.24
C MET A 200 -44.42 -10.26 15.22
N PRO A 201 -43.96 -10.80 14.06
CA PRO A 201 -43.18 -10.08 13.10
C PRO A 201 -43.89 -8.88 12.46
N GLU A 202 -45.23 -8.88 12.46
CA GLU A 202 -46.05 -7.78 11.95
C GLU A 202 -45.90 -6.48 12.75
N THR A 203 -45.37 -6.54 13.99
CA THR A 203 -45.12 -5.38 14.85
C THR A 203 -43.78 -4.72 14.62
N GLY A 204 -42.91 -5.37 13.85
CA GLY A 204 -41.54 -4.93 13.53
C GLY A 204 -41.28 -4.71 12.04
N VAL A 205 -40.01 -4.50 11.72
CA VAL A 205 -39.44 -4.47 10.39
C VAL A 205 -38.12 -5.24 10.45
N ASP A 206 -38.02 -6.34 9.73
CA ASP A 206 -36.85 -7.24 9.81
C ASP A 206 -35.67 -6.75 8.99
N PRO A 207 -34.58 -6.24 9.60
CA PRO A 207 -33.40 -5.79 8.89
C PRO A 207 -32.57 -6.96 8.34
N ILE A 208 -32.70 -8.19 8.88
CA ILE A 208 -31.99 -9.37 8.37
C ILE A 208 -32.49 -9.71 6.97
N GLY A 209 -33.82 -9.79 6.79
CA GLY A 209 -34.43 -10.03 5.50
C GLY A 209 -34.10 -8.95 4.48
N ILE A 210 -34.11 -7.67 4.90
CA ILE A 210 -33.71 -6.54 4.05
C ILE A 210 -32.25 -6.66 3.62
N ALA A 211 -31.33 -6.89 4.58
CA ALA A 211 -29.90 -7.01 4.29
C ALA A 211 -29.57 -8.20 3.39
N ALA A 212 -30.29 -9.31 3.50
CA ALA A 212 -30.14 -10.46 2.61
C ALA A 212 -30.57 -10.11 1.17
N GLN A 213 -31.67 -9.37 0.97
CA GLN A 213 -32.10 -8.89 -0.35
C GLN A 213 -31.08 -7.92 -0.94
N ILE A 214 -30.54 -7.00 -0.14
CA ILE A 214 -29.46 -6.09 -0.55
C ILE A 214 -28.28 -6.91 -1.02
N TRP A 215 -27.78 -7.85 -0.23
CA TRP A 215 -26.63 -8.69 -0.58
C TRP A 215 -26.83 -9.43 -1.92
N LEU A 216 -28.01 -9.99 -2.17
CA LEU A 216 -28.34 -10.61 -3.45
C LEU A 216 -28.31 -9.62 -4.62
N ALA A 217 -28.88 -8.41 -4.42
CA ALA A 217 -28.93 -7.39 -5.45
C ALA A 217 -27.54 -6.83 -5.81
N LEU A 218 -26.59 -6.79 -4.85
CA LEU A 218 -25.22 -6.35 -5.15
C LEU A 218 -24.53 -7.22 -6.20
N GLN A 219 -24.93 -8.49 -6.37
CA GLN A 219 -24.38 -9.39 -7.38
C GLN A 219 -24.74 -8.96 -8.81
N GLU A 220 -25.86 -8.25 -9.00
CA GLU A 220 -26.30 -7.74 -10.30
C GLU A 220 -25.37 -6.64 -10.83
N ILE A 221 -24.71 -5.87 -9.98
CA ILE A 221 -23.84 -4.76 -10.38
C ILE A 221 -22.75 -5.26 -11.32
N THR A 222 -21.97 -6.24 -10.87
CA THR A 222 -20.89 -6.81 -11.69
C THR A 222 -21.40 -7.76 -12.77
N GLY A 223 -22.52 -8.42 -12.53
CA GLY A 223 -23.08 -9.42 -13.43
C GLY A 223 -23.93 -8.84 -14.56
N ARG A 224 -24.54 -7.67 -14.41
CA ARG A 224 -25.55 -7.13 -15.34
C ARG A 224 -25.39 -5.65 -15.68
N GLU A 225 -24.77 -4.85 -14.83
CA GLU A 225 -24.73 -3.39 -15.01
C GLU A 225 -23.39 -2.87 -15.56
N LEU A 226 -22.31 -3.63 -15.39
CA LEU A 226 -21.01 -3.33 -15.97
C LEU A 226 -20.80 -4.03 -17.30
N PRO A 227 -20.05 -3.42 -18.26
CA PRO A 227 -19.63 -4.11 -19.48
C PRO A 227 -18.83 -5.37 -19.15
N ALA A 228 -19.05 -6.46 -19.90
CA ALA A 228 -18.46 -7.78 -19.61
C ALA A 228 -16.91 -7.82 -19.60
N LYS A 229 -16.24 -6.81 -20.16
CA LYS A 229 -14.77 -6.68 -20.16
C LYS A 229 -14.25 -5.75 -19.07
N THR A 230 -15.10 -5.21 -18.21
CA THR A 230 -14.71 -4.33 -17.12
C THR A 230 -14.30 -5.16 -15.91
N PRO A 231 -13.00 -5.21 -15.56
CA PRO A 231 -12.58 -5.95 -14.38
C PRO A 231 -13.04 -5.20 -13.12
N ALA A 232 -13.92 -5.85 -12.36
CA ALA A 232 -14.42 -5.32 -11.12
C ALA A 232 -14.80 -6.47 -10.17
N VAL A 233 -14.52 -6.27 -8.87
CA VAL A 233 -14.91 -7.20 -7.80
C VAL A 233 -15.66 -6.45 -6.72
N VAL A 234 -16.83 -6.93 -6.32
CA VAL A 234 -17.60 -6.47 -5.18
C VAL A 234 -17.76 -7.64 -4.22
N THR A 235 -17.21 -7.52 -3.04
CA THR A 235 -17.26 -8.59 -2.02
C THR A 235 -17.87 -8.05 -0.74
N VAL A 236 -18.84 -8.76 -0.17
CA VAL A 236 -19.28 -8.57 1.23
C VAL A 236 -18.60 -9.64 2.07
N GLY A 237 -17.62 -9.21 2.87
CA GLY A 237 -16.83 -10.10 3.74
C GLY A 237 -17.37 -10.24 5.15
N ARG A 238 -18.26 -9.32 5.58
CA ARG A 238 -18.88 -9.32 6.90
C ARG A 238 -20.36 -9.05 6.80
N PHE A 239 -21.16 -9.89 7.44
CA PHE A 239 -22.60 -9.74 7.56
C PHE A 239 -22.99 -10.06 9.01
N GLN A 240 -23.46 -9.06 9.74
CA GLN A 240 -23.80 -9.20 11.15
C GLN A 240 -25.22 -8.69 11.44
N ALA A 241 -26.01 -9.49 12.14
CA ALA A 241 -27.33 -9.11 12.60
C ALA A 241 -27.83 -10.06 13.70
N GLY A 242 -28.63 -9.53 14.60
CA GLY A 242 -29.32 -10.30 15.65
C GLY A 242 -28.40 -10.87 16.74
N GLN A 243 -29.00 -11.19 17.90
CA GLN A 243 -28.30 -11.79 19.04
C GLN A 243 -29.01 -13.00 19.59
N ALA A 244 -30.32 -13.17 19.30
CA ALA A 244 -31.14 -14.25 19.79
C ALA A 244 -32.14 -14.75 18.72
N PRO A 245 -32.40 -16.07 18.64
CA PRO A 245 -33.20 -16.65 17.56
C PRO A 245 -34.69 -16.29 17.60
N ASN A 246 -35.18 -15.78 18.72
CA ASN A 246 -36.57 -15.41 18.93
C ASN A 246 -36.84 -13.88 18.96
N ILE A 247 -35.84 -13.09 18.52
CA ILE A 247 -35.92 -11.62 18.46
C ILE A 247 -35.52 -11.13 17.08
N ILE A 248 -36.37 -10.36 16.42
CA ILE A 248 -36.00 -9.56 15.25
C ILE A 248 -35.22 -8.37 15.76
N PRO A 249 -33.99 -8.13 15.26
CA PRO A 249 -33.14 -7.03 15.72
C PRO A 249 -33.58 -5.67 15.16
N ASP A 250 -32.99 -4.58 15.66
CA ASP A 250 -33.20 -3.24 15.12
C ASP A 250 -32.30 -2.94 13.92
N GLU A 251 -31.17 -3.66 13.77
CA GLU A 251 -30.14 -3.34 12.79
C GLU A 251 -29.46 -4.60 12.21
N ALA A 252 -29.03 -4.49 10.95
CA ALA A 252 -28.09 -5.41 10.32
C ALA A 252 -26.98 -4.61 9.62
N VAL A 253 -25.75 -5.13 9.62
CA VAL A 253 -24.58 -4.48 9.05
C VAL A 253 -23.90 -5.42 8.04
N LEU A 254 -23.63 -4.87 6.84
CA LEU A 254 -22.79 -5.50 5.83
C LEU A 254 -21.54 -4.64 5.65
N GLU A 255 -20.35 -5.26 5.61
CA GLU A 255 -19.11 -4.60 5.27
C GLU A 255 -18.44 -5.35 4.11
N GLY A 256 -17.87 -4.58 3.18
CA GLY A 256 -17.30 -5.15 1.98
C GLY A 256 -16.23 -4.31 1.34
N THR A 257 -15.72 -4.82 0.22
CA THR A 257 -14.70 -4.17 -0.60
C THR A 257 -15.14 -4.11 -2.05
N ILE A 258 -14.72 -3.02 -2.72
CA ILE A 258 -14.81 -2.85 -4.18
C ILE A 258 -13.38 -2.80 -4.69
N ARG A 259 -13.09 -3.56 -5.78
CA ARG A 259 -11.81 -3.47 -6.49
C ARG A 259 -12.05 -3.23 -7.96
N THR A 260 -11.38 -2.22 -8.51
CA THR A 260 -11.46 -1.85 -9.94
C THR A 260 -10.13 -1.28 -10.41
N PHE A 261 -9.97 -1.20 -11.73
CA PHE A 261 -8.83 -0.52 -12.37
C PHE A 261 -9.19 0.88 -12.90
N ASP A 262 -10.41 1.37 -12.60
CA ASP A 262 -10.91 2.65 -13.10
C ASP A 262 -11.74 3.37 -12.01
N ARG A 263 -11.40 4.65 -11.73
CA ARG A 263 -12.08 5.48 -10.73
C ARG A 263 -13.56 5.74 -11.09
N ALA A 264 -13.88 5.89 -12.39
CA ALA A 264 -15.25 6.11 -12.82
C ALA A 264 -16.11 4.86 -12.59
N VAL A 265 -15.54 3.67 -12.81
CA VAL A 265 -16.19 2.38 -12.50
C VAL A 265 -16.39 2.23 -10.99
N THR A 266 -15.40 2.61 -10.16
CA THR A 266 -15.56 2.62 -8.70
C THR A 266 -16.71 3.52 -8.28
N ALA A 267 -16.77 4.75 -8.79
CA ALA A 267 -17.83 5.72 -8.49
C ALA A 267 -19.21 5.20 -8.91
N GLN A 268 -19.30 4.57 -10.10
CA GLN A 268 -20.53 3.94 -10.57
C GLN A 268 -21.00 2.82 -9.62
N ILE A 269 -20.10 1.92 -9.22
CA ILE A 269 -20.42 0.83 -8.30
C ILE A 269 -20.89 1.36 -6.94
N MET A 270 -20.19 2.35 -6.38
CA MET A 270 -20.54 2.99 -5.12
C MET A 270 -21.96 3.58 -5.16
N GLU A 271 -22.27 4.32 -6.21
CA GLU A 271 -23.61 4.90 -6.40
C GLU A 271 -24.68 3.81 -6.54
N ARG A 272 -24.37 2.70 -7.26
CA ARG A 272 -25.31 1.59 -7.39
C ARG A 272 -25.55 0.86 -6.08
N ILE A 273 -24.49 0.63 -5.28
CA ILE A 273 -24.63 0.04 -3.93
C ILE A 273 -25.54 0.92 -3.09
N ARG A 274 -25.36 2.24 -3.10
CA ARG A 274 -26.21 3.19 -2.37
C ARG A 274 -27.67 3.10 -2.80
N GLN A 275 -27.94 3.21 -4.12
CA GLN A 275 -29.31 3.16 -4.67
C GLN A 275 -30.03 1.84 -4.39
N LEU A 276 -29.36 0.72 -4.56
CA LEU A 276 -29.92 -0.60 -4.29
C LEU A 276 -30.24 -0.75 -2.80
N SER A 277 -29.31 -0.35 -1.93
CA SER A 277 -29.50 -0.45 -0.49
C SER A 277 -30.67 0.40 0.00
N GLU A 278 -30.75 1.67 -0.40
CA GLU A 278 -31.84 2.59 -0.02
C GLU A 278 -33.17 2.13 -0.61
N GLY A 279 -33.19 1.76 -1.89
CA GLY A 279 -34.42 1.35 -2.60
C GLY A 279 -35.01 0.08 -2.02
N ILE A 280 -34.20 -0.96 -1.78
CA ILE A 280 -34.67 -2.23 -1.20
C ILE A 280 -35.12 -1.99 0.23
N ALA A 281 -34.36 -1.29 1.06
CA ALA A 281 -34.73 -1.04 2.44
C ALA A 281 -36.08 -0.30 2.53
N SER A 282 -36.26 0.74 1.70
CA SER A 282 -37.53 1.49 1.62
C SER A 282 -38.70 0.62 1.19
N ALA A 283 -38.53 -0.27 0.20
CA ALA A 283 -39.57 -1.19 -0.26
C ALA A 283 -40.05 -2.13 0.87
N PHE A 284 -39.19 -2.46 1.82
CA PHE A 284 -39.49 -3.30 2.99
C PHE A 284 -39.78 -2.49 4.26
N ARG A 285 -40.05 -1.19 4.15
CA ARG A 285 -40.40 -0.28 5.27
C ARG A 285 -39.23 0.01 6.24
N GLY A 286 -38.00 -0.36 5.90
CA GLY A 286 -36.79 -0.04 6.62
C GLY A 286 -36.04 1.14 5.99
N SER A 287 -34.82 1.34 6.45
CA SER A 287 -33.86 2.28 5.82
C SER A 287 -32.48 1.66 5.74
N ALA A 288 -31.67 2.11 4.79
CA ALA A 288 -30.28 1.75 4.71
C ALA A 288 -29.42 2.99 4.47
N GLN A 289 -28.22 2.98 5.04
CA GLN A 289 -27.20 3.99 4.83
C GLN A 289 -25.92 3.31 4.43
N MET A 290 -25.30 3.78 3.34
CA MET A 290 -23.99 3.34 2.91
C MET A 290 -22.95 4.40 3.24
N GLU A 291 -21.81 3.98 3.76
CA GLU A 291 -20.63 4.83 4.02
C GLU A 291 -19.36 4.21 3.43
N GLU A 292 -18.46 5.06 2.93
CA GLU A 292 -17.08 4.67 2.61
C GLU A 292 -16.27 4.70 3.90
N LEU A 293 -15.56 3.61 4.21
CA LEU A 293 -14.70 3.51 5.40
C LEU A 293 -13.27 3.94 5.10
N ALA A 294 -12.73 3.48 3.97
CA ALA A 294 -11.40 3.82 3.51
C ALA A 294 -11.29 3.52 2.00
N SER A 295 -10.38 4.19 1.29
CA SER A 295 -10.14 3.90 -0.12
C SER A 295 -8.75 4.30 -0.58
N ALA A 296 -8.20 3.51 -1.53
CA ALA A 296 -7.09 3.89 -2.39
C ALA A 296 -7.57 3.82 -3.86
N PRO A 297 -7.23 4.81 -4.71
CA PRO A 297 -7.56 4.76 -6.13
C PRO A 297 -6.72 3.69 -6.84
N PRO A 298 -7.02 3.32 -8.11
CA PRO A 298 -6.12 2.50 -8.92
C PRO A 298 -4.75 3.15 -9.07
N LEU A 299 -3.68 2.36 -8.86
CA LEU A 299 -2.32 2.86 -9.00
C LEU A 299 -1.96 3.02 -10.47
N GLN A 300 -1.57 4.24 -10.85
CA GLN A 300 -1.22 4.61 -12.21
C GLN A 300 0.29 4.86 -12.32
N ASN A 301 1.01 3.94 -12.96
CA ASN A 301 2.41 4.15 -13.28
C ASN A 301 2.55 5.02 -14.55
N ASP A 302 3.34 6.09 -14.46
CA ASP A 302 3.68 6.88 -15.65
C ASP A 302 4.48 6.03 -16.66
N PRO A 303 4.04 5.95 -17.92
CA PRO A 303 4.69 5.07 -18.89
C PRO A 303 6.16 5.40 -19.17
N ALA A 304 6.51 6.68 -19.28
CA ALA A 304 7.87 7.09 -19.61
C ALA A 304 8.82 6.87 -18.42
N LEU A 305 8.39 7.26 -17.23
CA LEU A 305 9.16 7.07 -15.99
C LEU A 305 9.34 5.59 -15.68
N THR A 306 8.29 4.77 -15.84
CA THR A 306 8.36 3.33 -15.58
C THR A 306 9.32 2.61 -16.53
N GLU A 307 9.29 2.95 -17.82
CA GLU A 307 10.21 2.35 -18.79
C GLU A 307 11.65 2.77 -18.53
N ASP A 308 11.86 4.03 -18.14
CA ASP A 308 13.18 4.55 -17.78
C ASP A 308 13.74 3.83 -16.53
N MET A 309 12.91 3.63 -15.52
CA MET A 309 13.27 2.86 -14.34
C MET A 309 13.50 1.38 -14.63
N ALA A 310 12.74 0.78 -15.56
CA ALA A 310 12.96 -0.60 -16.00
C ALA A 310 14.33 -0.75 -16.71
N ALA A 311 14.68 0.17 -17.59
CA ALA A 311 15.98 0.18 -18.28
C ALA A 311 17.16 0.36 -17.29
N LEU A 312 16.95 1.21 -16.28
CA LEU A 312 17.92 1.39 -15.20
C LEU A 312 18.09 0.10 -14.37
N ALA A 313 16.99 -0.56 -14.02
CA ALA A 313 17.02 -1.84 -13.33
C ALA A 313 17.72 -2.93 -14.17
N GLU A 314 17.51 -2.97 -15.48
CA GLU A 314 18.24 -3.88 -16.40
C GLU A 314 19.76 -3.62 -16.36
N THR A 315 20.17 -2.36 -16.30
CA THR A 315 21.60 -2.00 -16.17
C THR A 315 22.17 -2.44 -14.83
N LEU A 316 21.40 -2.32 -13.76
CA LEU A 316 21.82 -2.67 -12.39
C LEU A 316 21.85 -4.18 -12.14
N LEU A 317 20.85 -4.91 -12.64
CA LEU A 317 20.55 -6.31 -12.22
C LEU A 317 20.79 -7.33 -13.35
N GLY A 318 20.74 -6.91 -14.62
CA GLY A 318 20.66 -7.75 -15.80
C GLY A 318 19.23 -7.81 -16.37
N ARG A 319 19.13 -7.86 -17.69
CA ARG A 319 17.85 -7.83 -18.42
C ARG A 319 16.93 -9.00 -18.05
N GLU A 320 17.50 -10.15 -17.76
CA GLU A 320 16.78 -11.37 -17.37
C GLU A 320 16.10 -11.28 -16.00
N LYS A 321 16.43 -10.25 -15.22
CA LYS A 321 15.86 -9.97 -13.90
C LYS A 321 14.72 -8.95 -13.92
N VAL A 322 14.42 -8.34 -15.09
CA VAL A 322 13.41 -7.27 -15.17
C VAL A 322 12.26 -7.70 -16.06
N PHE A 323 11.05 -7.72 -15.51
CA PHE A 323 9.85 -8.17 -16.21
C PHE A 323 8.81 -7.05 -16.29
N ARG A 324 8.41 -6.74 -17.52
CA ARG A 324 7.36 -5.77 -17.82
C ARG A 324 6.01 -6.48 -17.88
N LEU A 325 5.18 -6.26 -16.87
CA LEU A 325 3.84 -6.85 -16.79
C LEU A 325 2.89 -6.09 -17.72
N LYS A 326 2.06 -6.82 -18.44
CA LYS A 326 1.05 -6.26 -19.35
C LYS A 326 -0.26 -5.95 -18.65
N GLU A 327 -0.54 -6.64 -17.56
CA GLU A 327 -1.79 -6.53 -16.80
C GLU A 327 -1.47 -6.23 -15.35
N GLY A 328 -2.26 -5.38 -14.76
CA GLY A 328 -2.14 -4.99 -13.36
C GLY A 328 -2.61 -6.06 -12.39
N GLY A 329 -2.11 -6.02 -11.16
CA GLY A 329 -2.52 -6.90 -10.07
C GLY A 329 -3.79 -6.43 -9.36
N MET A 330 -4.52 -7.37 -8.71
CA MET A 330 -5.72 -7.04 -7.91
C MET A 330 -5.36 -6.54 -6.49
N GLY A 331 -4.09 -6.49 -6.12
CA GLY A 331 -3.62 -5.79 -4.93
C GLY A 331 -3.93 -4.30 -5.00
N SER A 332 -3.92 -3.63 -3.87
CA SER A 332 -4.12 -2.17 -3.79
C SER A 332 -3.02 -1.58 -2.91
N GLU A 333 -2.73 -0.31 -3.17
CA GLU A 333 -1.62 0.41 -2.55
C GLU A 333 -2.01 1.91 -2.48
N ASP A 334 -1.83 2.55 -1.34
CA ASP A 334 -2.25 3.95 -1.16
C ASP A 334 -1.28 4.96 -1.77
N PHE A 335 -0.02 4.56 -2.11
CA PHE A 335 0.87 5.34 -2.98
C PHE A 335 0.17 5.75 -4.28
N ALA A 336 -0.85 5.01 -4.69
CA ALA A 336 -1.74 5.38 -5.77
C ALA A 336 -2.26 6.82 -5.67
N SER A 337 -2.45 7.36 -4.46
CA SER A 337 -2.89 8.74 -4.28
C SER A 337 -1.88 9.76 -4.83
N TYR A 338 -0.59 9.48 -4.75
CA TYR A 338 0.45 10.34 -5.35
C TYR A 338 0.39 10.31 -6.89
N THR A 339 0.00 9.18 -7.48
CA THR A 339 0.03 8.99 -8.94
C THR A 339 -0.99 9.85 -9.70
N TYR A 340 -1.90 10.50 -8.98
CA TYR A 340 -2.86 11.48 -9.53
C TYR A 340 -2.40 12.94 -9.36
N GLU A 341 -1.31 13.15 -8.64
CA GLU A 341 -0.74 14.48 -8.38
C GLU A 341 0.52 14.75 -9.23
N LEU A 342 1.31 13.70 -9.54
CA LEU A 342 2.55 13.80 -10.29
C LEU A 342 2.87 12.46 -10.98
N PRO A 343 3.77 12.45 -12.00
CA PRO A 343 4.30 11.21 -12.59
C PRO A 343 4.95 10.33 -11.54
N CYS A 344 4.53 9.06 -11.46
CA CYS A 344 5.05 8.09 -10.49
C CYS A 344 5.47 6.80 -11.17
N ALA A 345 6.48 6.13 -10.58
CA ALA A 345 6.79 4.74 -10.88
C ALA A 345 6.85 3.92 -9.58
N TYR A 346 6.01 2.91 -9.53
CA TYR A 346 5.96 1.91 -8.47
C TYR A 346 6.41 0.58 -9.04
N LEU A 347 7.45 0.00 -8.43
CA LEU A 347 8.06 -1.25 -8.88
C LEU A 347 7.96 -2.30 -7.76
N LEU A 348 7.90 -3.58 -8.16
CA LEU A 348 7.97 -4.68 -7.21
C LEU A 348 9.36 -5.32 -7.28
N LEU A 349 9.95 -5.61 -6.10
CA LEU A 349 11.22 -6.30 -5.95
C LEU A 349 10.97 -7.70 -5.38
N GLY A 350 11.29 -8.73 -6.12
CA GLY A 350 11.22 -10.11 -5.65
C GLY A 350 12.09 -10.31 -4.42
N ALA A 351 11.48 -10.80 -3.34
CA ALA A 351 12.11 -11.00 -2.05
C ALA A 351 12.06 -12.46 -1.59
N GLY A 352 12.11 -13.37 -2.54
CA GLY A 352 12.22 -14.81 -2.29
C GLY A 352 11.11 -15.62 -2.94
N SER A 353 11.48 -16.77 -3.47
CA SER A 353 10.57 -17.75 -4.06
C SER A 353 10.70 -19.12 -3.38
N PRO A 354 9.66 -19.99 -3.44
CA PRO A 354 9.72 -21.33 -2.87
C PRO A 354 10.84 -22.23 -3.44
N GLN A 355 11.32 -21.89 -4.65
CA GLN A 355 12.43 -22.58 -5.30
C GLN A 355 13.79 -22.26 -4.67
N GLU A 356 13.92 -21.08 -4.05
CA GLU A 356 15.12 -20.64 -3.34
C GLU A 356 15.12 -21.16 -1.90
N ASP A 357 13.99 -21.01 -1.20
CA ASP A 357 13.76 -21.51 0.14
C ASP A 357 12.25 -21.74 0.35
N PRO A 358 11.80 -22.93 0.79
CA PRO A 358 10.37 -23.21 1.02
C PRO A 358 9.66 -22.21 1.93
N ARG A 359 10.39 -21.51 2.82
CA ARG A 359 9.83 -20.48 3.71
C ARG A 359 9.32 -19.27 2.95
N TYR A 360 9.85 -18.97 1.75
CA TYR A 360 9.42 -17.83 0.91
C TYR A 360 8.14 -18.09 0.11
N GLY A 361 7.46 -19.23 0.34
CA GLY A 361 6.25 -19.61 -0.40
C GLY A 361 4.96 -19.05 0.17
N GLN A 362 4.99 -18.36 1.30
CA GLN A 362 3.78 -17.79 1.88
C GLN A 362 3.41 -16.47 1.21
N PRO A 363 2.12 -16.23 0.89
CA PRO A 363 1.71 -14.93 0.35
C PRO A 363 1.85 -13.82 1.39
N MET A 364 1.94 -12.58 0.91
CA MET A 364 1.88 -11.39 1.77
C MET A 364 0.60 -11.40 2.61
N HIS A 365 0.62 -10.77 3.79
CA HIS A 365 -0.39 -10.79 4.84
C HIS A 365 -0.56 -12.14 5.56
N ASN A 366 0.12 -13.20 5.12
CA ASN A 366 0.12 -14.45 5.87
C ASN A 366 1.02 -14.31 7.13
N PRO A 367 0.59 -14.74 8.33
CA PRO A 367 1.40 -14.63 9.54
C PRO A 367 2.72 -15.45 9.51
N LYS A 368 2.89 -16.31 8.52
CA LYS A 368 4.10 -17.11 8.30
C LYS A 368 4.99 -16.59 7.17
N VAL A 369 4.66 -15.44 6.56
CA VAL A 369 5.45 -14.90 5.46
C VAL A 369 6.88 -14.57 5.93
N VAL A 370 7.85 -14.86 5.06
CA VAL A 370 9.27 -14.55 5.27
C VAL A 370 9.82 -13.97 3.98
N PHE A 371 10.64 -12.94 4.10
CA PHE A 371 11.33 -12.29 2.98
C PHE A 371 12.83 -12.50 3.07
N ASN A 372 13.49 -12.64 1.90
CA ASN A 372 14.92 -12.70 1.80
C ASN A 372 15.57 -11.33 2.04
N GLU A 373 16.36 -11.20 3.09
CA GLU A 373 17.05 -9.96 3.47
C GLU A 373 18.19 -9.58 2.50
N ASP A 374 18.67 -10.53 1.67
CA ASP A 374 19.77 -10.29 0.73
C ASP A 374 19.38 -9.31 -0.40
N VAL A 375 18.07 -9.01 -0.56
CA VAL A 375 17.58 -8.02 -1.53
C VAL A 375 17.63 -6.57 -1.01
N LEU A 376 17.84 -6.34 0.27
CA LEU A 376 17.87 -5.00 0.87
C LEU A 376 18.87 -4.05 0.16
N PRO A 377 20.12 -4.45 -0.09
CA PRO A 377 21.06 -3.59 -0.83
C PRO A 377 20.62 -3.29 -2.25
N LEU A 378 19.95 -4.24 -2.92
CA LEU A 378 19.47 -4.05 -4.29
C LEU A 378 18.36 -2.99 -4.32
N GLY A 379 17.43 -3.02 -3.36
CA GLY A 379 16.39 -2.01 -3.24
C GLY A 379 16.97 -0.62 -2.95
N ALA A 380 17.91 -0.52 -2.01
CA ALA A 380 18.60 0.73 -1.70
C ALA A 380 19.34 1.31 -2.93
N ALA A 381 20.07 0.46 -3.66
CA ALA A 381 20.78 0.85 -4.88
C ALA A 381 19.82 1.31 -5.98
N LEU A 382 18.70 0.58 -6.18
CA LEU A 382 17.72 0.92 -7.22
C LEU A 382 17.03 2.26 -6.95
N LEU A 383 16.62 2.52 -5.71
CA LEU A 383 16.06 3.81 -5.30
C LEU A 383 17.06 4.96 -5.49
N THR A 384 18.31 4.76 -5.05
CA THR A 384 19.37 5.75 -5.18
C THR A 384 19.70 6.05 -6.65
N ALA A 385 19.94 4.99 -7.44
CA ALA A 385 20.25 5.12 -8.87
C ALA A 385 19.09 5.79 -9.62
N GLY A 386 17.85 5.42 -9.30
CA GLY A 386 16.64 6.03 -9.87
C GLY A 386 16.58 7.53 -9.60
N ALA A 387 16.76 7.93 -8.35
CA ALA A 387 16.74 9.35 -7.99
C ALA A 387 17.85 10.15 -8.70
N MET A 388 19.09 9.65 -8.67
CA MET A 388 20.22 10.34 -9.31
C MET A 388 20.05 10.45 -10.83
N HIS A 389 19.65 9.34 -11.49
CA HIS A 389 19.42 9.31 -12.93
C HIS A 389 18.32 10.29 -13.38
N ARG A 390 17.23 10.40 -12.60
CA ARG A 390 16.12 11.31 -12.92
C ARG A 390 16.48 12.78 -12.68
N LEU A 391 17.31 13.09 -11.71
CA LEU A 391 17.78 14.44 -11.46
C LEU A 391 18.74 14.96 -12.52
N GLU A 392 19.46 14.09 -13.27
CA GLU A 392 20.35 14.46 -14.37
C GLU A 392 19.59 14.82 -15.68
N ARG A 393 18.34 14.40 -15.82
CA ARG A 393 17.51 14.61 -17.02
C ARG A 393 16.56 15.79 -16.88
#